data_6f3eb015225b4284dff1ac61d6eececa
#
_entry.id   6f3eb015225b4284dff1ac61d6eececa
#
_cell.length_a   1.000
_cell.length_b   1.000
_cell.length_c   1.000
_cell.angle_alpha   90.00
_cell.angle_beta   90.00
_cell.angle_gamma   90.00
#
_symmetry.space_group_name_H-M   'P 1'
#
loop_
_entity.id
_entity.type
_entity.pdbx_description
1 polymer ?
#
loop_
_entity_poly.entity_id
_entity_poly.type
_entity_poly.pdbx_seq_one_letter_code
_entity_poly.pdbx_strand_id
1 'polypeptide(L)'
;MAKHQFELAGDAEHYPISIEVFGFLKGASLSPIEVAKLLQLLPSHNISGLRKIVYKRALSKPLNRWFSRTSKARLSGLYSPADHQITLYGGSTREGLAHTLFHEVAHHVYFRVLDSSEKKRWVTVVYPSEKAVSIYGKRNAAEDFAEAYATFVMNPGRLQQFNFKYRFLLERIFLNTQIDQHQLERIIDGSCASLTDGTLNLRI
;
A
#
# COMPACT_ATOMS: atom_id res chain seq x y z
N MET A 1 20.76 11.80 -3.64
CA MET A 1 19.48 11.25 -4.08
C MET A 1 18.43 12.32 -3.90
N ALA A 2 17.60 12.57 -4.92
CA ALA A 2 16.54 13.54 -4.80
C ALA A 2 15.52 13.06 -3.75
N LYS A 3 15.15 13.95 -2.83
CA LYS A 3 14.14 13.78 -1.82
C LYS A 3 12.96 14.67 -2.22
N HIS A 4 11.78 14.11 -2.28
CA HIS A 4 10.56 14.82 -2.58
C HIS A 4 9.66 14.79 -1.34
N GLN A 5 9.08 15.92 -1.00
CA GLN A 5 8.10 16.02 0.06
C GLN A 5 6.74 16.33 -0.57
N PHE A 6 5.75 15.54 -0.24
CA PHE A 6 4.38 15.70 -0.74
C PHE A 6 3.47 16.01 0.44
N GLU A 7 2.59 16.98 0.23
CA GLU A 7 1.46 17.22 1.11
C GLU A 7 0.22 16.61 0.42
N LEU A 8 -0.28 15.52 0.98
CA LEU A 8 -1.48 14.87 0.50
C LEU A 8 -2.69 15.52 1.17
N ALA A 9 -3.77 15.73 0.41
CA ALA A 9 -4.98 16.31 0.96
C ALA A 9 -5.52 15.41 2.09
N GLY A 10 -5.81 16.03 3.23
CA GLY A 10 -6.57 15.43 4.30
C GLY A 10 -8.07 15.53 4.00
N ASP A 11 -8.90 14.79 4.75
CA ASP A 11 -10.33 15.03 4.81
C ASP A 11 -10.67 16.10 5.87
N ALA A 12 -11.96 16.36 6.09
CA ALA A 12 -12.44 17.40 7.01
C ALA A 12 -11.95 17.20 8.47
N GLU A 13 -11.51 16.00 8.83
CA GLU A 13 -11.07 15.64 10.19
C GLU A 13 -9.55 15.49 10.31
N HIS A 14 -8.82 15.42 9.17
CA HIS A 14 -7.38 15.16 9.14
C HIS A 14 -6.63 16.29 8.42
N TYR A 15 -5.60 16.79 9.06
CA TYR A 15 -4.66 17.76 8.47
C TYR A 15 -3.97 17.16 7.25
N PRO A 16 -3.46 18.01 6.34
CA PRO A 16 -2.63 17.53 5.22
C PRO A 16 -1.52 16.59 5.70
N ILE A 17 -1.40 15.44 5.05
CA ILE A 17 -0.43 14.42 5.43
C ILE A 17 0.85 14.66 4.66
N SER A 18 1.94 14.95 5.38
CA SER A 18 3.25 15.16 4.77
C SER A 18 4.01 13.83 4.68
N ILE A 19 4.34 13.41 3.45
CA ILE A 19 5.09 12.18 3.20
C ILE A 19 6.37 12.47 2.43
N GLU A 20 7.49 11.94 2.91
CA GLU A 20 8.77 11.97 2.22
C GLU A 20 8.89 10.78 1.27
N VAL A 21 9.14 11.04 -0.01
CA VAL A 21 9.36 10.01 -1.03
C VAL A 21 10.75 10.19 -1.64
N PHE A 22 11.61 9.19 -1.54
CA PHE A 22 12.98 9.28 -2.04
C PHE A 22 13.57 7.94 -2.47
N GLY A 23 14.74 8.02 -3.13
CA GLY A 23 15.45 6.85 -3.62
C GLY A 23 15.02 6.41 -5.02
N PHE A 24 13.99 7.02 -5.59
CA PHE A 24 13.54 6.72 -6.95
C PHE A 24 14.55 7.27 -7.96
N LEU A 25 15.22 6.37 -8.67
CA LEU A 25 16.21 6.65 -9.69
C LEU A 25 15.62 6.50 -11.08
N LYS A 26 16.31 7.01 -12.11
CA LYS A 26 15.99 6.67 -13.50
C LYS A 26 15.89 5.15 -13.65
N GLY A 27 14.74 4.67 -14.17
CA GLY A 27 14.45 3.24 -14.31
C GLY A 27 13.65 2.60 -13.17
N ALA A 28 13.21 3.35 -12.15
CA ALA A 28 12.12 2.91 -11.29
C ALA A 28 10.84 2.83 -12.12
N SER A 29 10.03 1.79 -11.87
CA SER A 29 8.79 1.57 -12.62
C SER A 29 7.74 2.64 -12.36
N LEU A 30 7.75 3.27 -11.17
CA LEU A 30 6.93 4.43 -10.81
C LEU A 30 7.84 5.59 -10.42
N SER A 31 7.41 6.81 -10.70
CA SER A 31 8.05 8.03 -10.21
C SER A 31 7.58 8.38 -8.79
N PRO A 32 8.29 9.27 -8.05
CA PRO A 32 7.82 9.75 -6.75
C PRO A 32 6.42 10.38 -6.79
N ILE A 33 6.12 11.11 -7.85
CA ILE A 33 4.82 11.76 -8.06
C ILE A 33 3.71 10.72 -8.24
N GLU A 34 3.95 9.69 -9.02
CA GLU A 34 2.97 8.61 -9.21
C GLU A 34 2.71 7.84 -7.91
N VAL A 35 3.75 7.62 -7.09
CA VAL A 35 3.59 7.05 -5.76
C VAL A 35 2.71 7.95 -4.88
N ALA A 36 2.94 9.27 -4.87
CA ALA A 36 2.11 10.20 -4.13
C ALA A 36 0.65 10.20 -4.62
N LYS A 37 0.43 10.18 -5.94
CA LYS A 37 -0.91 10.08 -6.54
C LYS A 37 -1.62 8.77 -6.17
N LEU A 38 -0.92 7.65 -6.14
CA LEU A 38 -1.48 6.37 -5.68
C LEU A 38 -1.93 6.43 -4.21
N LEU A 39 -1.13 7.06 -3.34
CA LEU A 39 -1.50 7.26 -1.95
C LEU A 39 -2.71 8.20 -1.79
N GLN A 40 -2.85 9.21 -2.66
CA GLN A 40 -3.97 10.15 -2.66
C GLN A 40 -5.32 9.47 -2.99
N LEU A 41 -5.31 8.31 -3.65
CA LEU A 41 -6.52 7.52 -3.88
C LEU A 41 -7.10 6.89 -2.60
N LEU A 42 -6.28 6.77 -1.57
CA LEU A 42 -6.68 6.12 -0.32
C LEU A 42 -7.35 7.13 0.62
N PRO A 43 -8.30 6.69 1.46
CA PRO A 43 -8.79 7.50 2.55
C PRO A 43 -7.64 8.02 3.42
N SER A 44 -7.68 9.28 3.80
CA SER A 44 -6.61 9.95 4.55
C SER A 44 -6.24 9.22 5.85
N HIS A 45 -7.21 8.69 6.57
CA HIS A 45 -6.98 7.93 7.80
C HIS A 45 -6.14 6.65 7.57
N ASN A 46 -6.19 6.03 6.38
CA ASN A 46 -5.39 4.84 6.06
C ASN A 46 -3.88 5.13 5.94
N ILE A 47 -3.52 6.37 5.65
CA ILE A 47 -2.12 6.80 5.51
C ILE A 47 -1.69 7.74 6.63
N SER A 48 -2.58 8.03 7.58
CA SER A 48 -2.30 8.89 8.72
C SER A 48 -1.13 8.34 9.55
N GLY A 49 -0.14 9.19 9.82
CA GLY A 49 1.09 8.80 10.53
C GLY A 49 2.14 8.08 9.68
N LEU A 50 1.87 7.74 8.42
CA LEU A 50 2.91 7.29 7.50
C LEU A 50 3.83 8.46 7.15
N ARG A 51 5.15 8.27 7.29
CA ARG A 51 6.12 9.36 7.15
C ARG A 51 6.98 9.27 5.91
N LYS A 52 7.34 8.05 5.49
CA LYS A 52 8.36 7.86 4.46
C LYS A 52 8.04 6.71 3.52
N ILE A 53 8.30 6.95 2.23
CA ILE A 53 8.39 5.90 1.21
C ILE A 53 9.80 5.93 0.63
N VAL A 54 10.51 4.83 0.73
CA VAL A 54 11.89 4.68 0.25
C VAL A 54 11.93 3.65 -0.85
N TYR A 55 12.46 4.02 -2.01
CA TYR A 55 12.75 3.07 -3.06
C TYR A 55 14.23 2.64 -3.01
N LYS A 56 14.46 1.35 -3.05
CA LYS A 56 15.81 0.75 -3.14
C LYS A 56 15.88 -0.14 -4.37
N ARG A 57 17.03 -0.16 -5.03
CA ARG A 57 17.27 -1.19 -6.05
C ARG A 57 17.08 -2.57 -5.46
N ALA A 58 16.57 -3.49 -6.28
CA ALA A 58 16.46 -4.89 -5.87
C ALA A 58 17.82 -5.37 -5.35
N LEU A 59 17.80 -5.95 -4.16
CA LEU A 59 19.02 -6.52 -3.60
C LEU A 59 19.40 -7.74 -4.43
N SER A 60 20.60 -7.75 -4.96
CA SER A 60 21.17 -8.89 -5.71
C SER A 60 21.40 -10.12 -4.84
N LYS A 61 21.32 -9.97 -3.51
CA LYS A 61 21.45 -11.06 -2.53
C LYS A 61 20.25 -11.05 -1.57
N PRO A 62 19.68 -12.22 -1.21
CA PRO A 62 18.64 -12.29 -0.20
C PRO A 62 19.19 -11.76 1.13
N LEU A 63 18.51 -10.74 1.67
CA LEU A 63 18.77 -10.26 3.02
C LEU A 63 18.32 -11.36 3.99
N ASN A 64 19.31 -11.96 4.67
CA ASN A 64 19.20 -12.90 5.75
C ASN A 64 18.74 -14.33 5.43
N ARG A 65 19.68 -15.22 5.66
CA ARG A 65 19.59 -16.68 5.72
C ARG A 65 18.46 -17.23 6.62
N TRP A 66 17.84 -16.38 7.44
CA TRP A 66 16.80 -16.80 8.39
C TRP A 66 15.39 -16.81 7.79
N PHE A 67 15.07 -15.91 6.85
CA PHE A 67 13.76 -15.88 6.20
C PHE A 67 13.66 -16.75 4.94
N SER A 68 14.75 -17.33 4.47
CA SER A 68 14.87 -17.89 3.13
C SER A 68 15.01 -19.43 3.11
N ARG A 69 14.46 -20.16 4.08
CA ARG A 69 14.57 -21.63 3.99
C ARG A 69 13.53 -22.29 3.08
N THR A 70 12.52 -21.57 2.61
CA THR A 70 11.39 -22.16 1.87
C THR A 70 10.88 -21.42 0.64
N SER A 71 11.36 -20.21 0.31
CA SER A 71 10.91 -19.57 -0.94
C SER A 71 11.98 -18.69 -1.57
N LYS A 72 12.17 -18.84 -2.89
CA LYS A 72 12.91 -17.91 -3.77
C LYS A 72 12.18 -16.58 -3.95
N ALA A 73 11.23 -16.22 -3.08
CA ALA A 73 10.48 -14.98 -3.15
C ALA A 73 11.43 -13.81 -2.84
N ARG A 74 11.69 -12.96 -3.82
CA ARG A 74 12.36 -11.68 -3.61
C ARG A 74 11.44 -10.81 -2.74
N LEU A 75 12.02 -10.20 -1.71
CA LEU A 75 11.34 -9.18 -0.95
C LEU A 75 11.03 -8.00 -1.87
N SER A 76 9.75 -7.70 -2.09
CA SER A 76 9.30 -6.60 -2.97
C SER A 76 9.03 -5.33 -2.19
N GLY A 77 8.65 -5.43 -0.91
CA GLY A 77 8.39 -4.33 0.00
C GLY A 77 8.67 -4.69 1.45
N LEU A 78 8.67 -3.69 2.32
CA LEU A 78 8.77 -3.83 3.76
C LEU A 78 8.21 -2.59 4.45
N TYR A 79 7.22 -2.76 5.34
CA TYR A 79 6.79 -1.74 6.28
C TYR A 79 7.57 -1.85 7.60
N SER A 80 8.11 -0.72 8.08
CA SER A 80 8.74 -0.58 9.40
C SER A 80 7.83 0.20 10.34
N PRO A 81 7.16 -0.43 11.33
CA PRO A 81 6.30 0.27 12.28
C PRO A 81 7.06 1.27 13.16
N ALA A 82 8.33 1.01 13.49
CA ALA A 82 9.14 1.88 14.32
C ALA A 82 9.46 3.22 13.63
N ASP A 83 9.71 3.16 12.31
CA ASP A 83 10.11 4.33 11.52
C ASP A 83 8.92 4.97 10.79
N HIS A 84 7.74 4.34 10.83
CA HIS A 84 6.58 4.70 10.00
C HIS A 84 6.94 4.80 8.52
N GLN A 85 7.72 3.83 8.05
CA GLN A 85 8.34 3.85 6.72
C GLN A 85 7.99 2.61 5.92
N ILE A 86 7.69 2.82 4.65
CA ILE A 86 7.62 1.75 3.64
C ILE A 86 8.91 1.78 2.82
N THR A 87 9.52 0.62 2.63
CA THR A 87 10.61 0.42 1.68
C THR A 87 10.11 -0.42 0.52
N LEU A 88 10.22 0.09 -0.71
CA LEU A 88 9.90 -0.61 -1.94
C LEU A 88 11.22 -1.05 -2.62
N TYR A 89 11.24 -2.28 -3.14
CA TYR A 89 12.41 -2.83 -3.83
C TYR A 89 12.15 -2.95 -5.33
N GLY A 90 13.11 -2.56 -6.13
CA GLY A 90 13.01 -2.55 -7.59
C GLY A 90 12.92 -3.95 -8.21
N GLY A 91 12.55 -3.97 -9.50
CA GLY A 91 12.48 -5.20 -10.30
C GLY A 91 11.05 -5.69 -10.58
N SER A 92 10.03 -4.94 -10.17
CA SER A 92 8.62 -5.18 -10.50
C SER A 92 8.18 -4.33 -11.69
N THR A 93 7.10 -4.74 -12.35
CA THR A 93 6.32 -3.90 -13.28
C THR A 93 5.69 -2.73 -12.52
N ARG A 94 5.12 -1.75 -13.23
CA ARG A 94 4.38 -0.63 -12.62
C ARG A 94 3.23 -1.14 -11.74
N GLU A 95 2.43 -2.04 -12.26
CA GLU A 95 1.34 -2.69 -11.53
C GLU A 95 1.84 -3.47 -10.31
N GLY A 96 2.91 -4.26 -10.47
CA GLY A 96 3.51 -5.02 -9.37
C GLY A 96 4.09 -4.11 -8.27
N LEU A 97 4.63 -2.94 -8.63
CA LEU A 97 5.13 -1.97 -7.65
C LEU A 97 3.98 -1.25 -6.94
N ALA A 98 2.89 -0.91 -7.66
CA ALA A 98 1.68 -0.37 -7.06
C ALA A 98 1.02 -1.36 -6.10
N HIS A 99 0.91 -2.64 -6.50
CA HIS A 99 0.43 -3.71 -5.60
C HIS A 99 1.28 -3.80 -4.33
N THR A 100 2.60 -3.80 -4.48
CA THR A 100 3.51 -3.82 -3.33
C THR A 100 3.32 -2.59 -2.43
N LEU A 101 3.17 -1.40 -3.01
CA LEU A 101 2.89 -0.18 -2.24
C LEU A 101 1.62 -0.34 -1.39
N PHE A 102 0.52 -0.79 -1.98
CA PHE A 102 -0.74 -0.96 -1.25
C PHE A 102 -0.68 -2.10 -0.23
N HIS A 103 0.08 -3.16 -0.50
CA HIS A 103 0.35 -4.22 0.46
C HIS A 103 1.08 -3.68 1.70
N GLU A 104 2.11 -2.86 1.52
CA GLU A 104 2.86 -2.27 2.65
C GLU A 104 2.06 -1.17 3.37
N VAL A 105 1.21 -0.42 2.66
CA VAL A 105 0.23 0.49 3.30
C VAL A 105 -0.75 -0.33 4.15
N ALA A 106 -1.17 -1.49 3.70
CA ALA A 106 -2.04 -2.35 4.49
C ALA A 106 -1.37 -2.82 5.79
N HIS A 107 -0.08 -3.10 5.79
CA HIS A 107 0.65 -3.35 7.03
C HIS A 107 0.67 -2.13 7.95
N HIS A 108 0.82 -0.91 7.38
CA HIS A 108 0.66 0.31 8.17
C HIS A 108 -0.73 0.40 8.79
N VAL A 109 -1.79 0.20 8.00
CA VAL A 109 -3.16 0.17 8.50
C VAL A 109 -3.34 -0.88 9.60
N TYR A 110 -2.91 -2.12 9.35
CA TYR A 110 -3.04 -3.21 10.30
C TYR A 110 -2.35 -2.95 11.63
N PHE A 111 -1.14 -2.42 11.61
CA PHE A 111 -0.34 -2.25 12.83
C PHE A 111 -0.59 -0.93 13.56
N ARG A 112 -1.02 0.12 12.86
CA ARG A 112 -1.07 1.49 13.41
C ARG A 112 -2.45 2.15 13.40
N VAL A 113 -3.28 1.83 12.42
CA VAL A 113 -4.60 2.46 12.25
C VAL A 113 -5.70 1.63 12.90
N LEU A 114 -5.72 0.31 12.64
CA LEU A 114 -6.70 -0.58 13.25
C LEU A 114 -6.61 -0.59 14.77
N ASP A 115 -7.73 -0.42 15.42
CA ASP A 115 -7.83 -0.65 16.86
C ASP A 115 -7.76 -2.15 17.23
N SER A 116 -7.68 -2.43 18.51
CA SER A 116 -7.55 -3.80 19.02
C SER A 116 -8.79 -4.64 18.73
N SER A 117 -9.97 -4.04 18.68
CA SER A 117 -11.24 -4.74 18.44
C SER A 117 -11.33 -5.19 16.98
N GLU A 118 -10.98 -4.32 16.05
CA GLU A 118 -10.99 -4.64 14.62
C GLU A 118 -9.89 -5.65 14.26
N LYS A 119 -8.70 -5.54 14.85
CA LYS A 119 -7.65 -6.57 14.72
C LYS A 119 -8.13 -7.92 15.22
N LYS A 120 -8.74 -7.96 16.41
CA LYS A 120 -9.31 -9.18 16.97
C LYS A 120 -10.37 -9.76 16.05
N ARG A 121 -11.28 -8.92 15.55
CA ARG A 121 -12.33 -9.32 14.61
C ARG A 121 -11.74 -9.90 13.31
N TRP A 122 -10.73 -9.25 12.74
CA TRP A 122 -10.03 -9.78 11.56
C TRP A 122 -9.49 -11.18 11.84
N VAL A 123 -8.72 -11.35 12.92
CA VAL A 123 -8.01 -12.59 13.24
C VAL A 123 -8.98 -13.72 13.61
N THR A 124 -10.05 -13.43 14.37
CA THR A 124 -10.92 -14.47 14.94
C THR A 124 -12.17 -14.76 14.14
N VAL A 125 -12.58 -13.84 13.27
CA VAL A 125 -13.82 -13.97 12.49
C VAL A 125 -13.53 -13.92 10.98
N VAL A 126 -12.95 -12.85 10.47
CA VAL A 126 -12.85 -12.65 9.03
C VAL A 126 -11.84 -13.57 8.38
N TYR A 127 -10.62 -13.63 8.92
CA TYR A 127 -9.54 -14.47 8.39
C TYR A 127 -9.91 -15.97 8.33
N PRO A 128 -10.46 -16.59 9.38
CA PRO A 128 -10.80 -18.02 9.35
C PRO A 128 -12.08 -18.34 8.57
N SER A 129 -12.94 -17.36 8.26
CA SER A 129 -14.22 -17.61 7.57
C SER A 129 -14.07 -17.94 6.08
N GLU A 130 -12.94 -17.59 5.50
CA GLU A 130 -12.69 -17.74 4.06
C GLU A 130 -11.24 -18.15 3.81
N LYS A 131 -10.99 -18.78 2.65
CA LYS A 131 -9.62 -19.06 2.22
C LYS A 131 -8.83 -17.77 2.04
N ALA A 132 -7.51 -17.85 2.18
CA ALA A 132 -6.63 -16.70 1.92
C ALA A 132 -6.76 -16.19 0.48
N VAL A 133 -6.67 -14.87 0.32
CA VAL A 133 -6.81 -14.19 -0.99
C VAL A 133 -5.70 -14.60 -1.96
N SER A 134 -4.53 -14.93 -1.43
CA SER A 134 -3.36 -15.38 -2.20
C SER A 134 -2.59 -16.48 -1.49
N ILE A 135 -1.61 -17.06 -2.20
CA ILE A 135 -0.66 -18.01 -1.58
C ILE A 135 0.15 -17.32 -0.48
N TYR A 136 0.48 -16.04 -0.67
CA TYR A 136 1.23 -15.26 0.31
C TYR A 136 0.40 -14.98 1.57
N GLY A 137 -0.88 -14.65 1.42
CA GLY A 137 -1.84 -14.46 2.50
C GLY A 137 -2.03 -15.69 3.41
N LYS A 138 -1.74 -16.90 2.91
CA LYS A 138 -1.78 -18.13 3.74
C LYS A 138 -0.79 -18.14 4.91
N ARG A 139 0.20 -17.25 4.92
CA ARG A 139 1.25 -17.24 5.94
C ARG A 139 0.72 -16.88 7.33
N ASN A 140 -0.10 -15.87 7.41
CA ASN A 140 -0.76 -15.43 8.66
C ASN A 140 -1.85 -14.38 8.36
N ALA A 141 -2.61 -14.02 9.38
CA ALA A 141 -3.72 -13.08 9.27
C ALA A 141 -3.31 -11.66 8.84
N ALA A 142 -2.11 -11.20 9.17
CA ALA A 142 -1.62 -9.88 8.76
C ALA A 142 -1.27 -9.84 7.27
N GLU A 143 -0.64 -10.92 6.75
CA GLU A 143 -0.36 -11.03 5.31
C GLU A 143 -1.65 -11.17 4.50
N ASP A 144 -2.64 -11.94 5.01
CA ASP A 144 -3.92 -12.06 4.35
C ASP A 144 -4.70 -10.74 4.34
N PHE A 145 -4.60 -9.95 5.42
CA PHE A 145 -5.13 -8.59 5.45
C PHE A 145 -4.47 -7.73 4.39
N ALA A 146 -3.14 -7.77 4.29
CA ALA A 146 -2.40 -6.97 3.33
C ALA A 146 -2.72 -7.35 1.87
N GLU A 147 -2.82 -8.64 1.58
CA GLU A 147 -3.23 -9.13 0.25
C GLU A 147 -4.69 -8.76 -0.07
N ALA A 148 -5.59 -8.87 0.91
CA ALA A 148 -6.98 -8.48 0.75
C ALA A 148 -7.11 -6.98 0.49
N TYR A 149 -6.40 -6.15 1.25
CA TYR A 149 -6.38 -4.70 1.08
C TYR A 149 -5.85 -4.29 -0.30
N ALA A 150 -4.68 -4.81 -0.70
CA ALA A 150 -4.11 -4.53 -2.01
C ALA A 150 -5.05 -4.98 -3.14
N THR A 151 -5.72 -6.13 -2.98
CA THR A 151 -6.72 -6.61 -3.94
C THR A 151 -7.97 -5.72 -3.96
N PHE A 152 -8.42 -5.21 -2.80
CA PHE A 152 -9.55 -4.28 -2.74
C PHE A 152 -9.27 -3.00 -3.52
N VAL A 153 -8.06 -2.44 -3.38
CA VAL A 153 -7.66 -1.23 -4.09
C VAL A 153 -7.48 -1.48 -5.58
N MET A 154 -6.76 -2.55 -5.95
CA MET A 154 -6.37 -2.81 -7.33
C MET A 154 -7.43 -3.50 -8.18
N ASN A 155 -8.24 -4.35 -7.57
CA ASN A 155 -9.27 -5.14 -8.27
C ASN A 155 -10.39 -5.53 -7.29
N PRO A 156 -11.27 -4.59 -6.92
CA PRO A 156 -12.35 -4.83 -5.96
C PRO A 156 -13.28 -5.96 -6.40
N GLY A 157 -13.53 -6.10 -7.71
CA GLY A 157 -14.36 -7.17 -8.26
C GLY A 157 -13.81 -8.57 -7.97
N ARG A 158 -12.47 -8.73 -8.00
CA ARG A 158 -11.83 -9.98 -7.59
C ARG A 158 -12.02 -10.26 -6.10
N LEU A 159 -11.96 -9.23 -5.27
CA LEU A 159 -12.11 -9.42 -3.82
C LEU A 159 -13.55 -9.76 -3.41
N GLN A 160 -14.55 -9.38 -4.20
CA GLN A 160 -15.96 -9.72 -3.94
C GLN A 160 -16.21 -11.24 -3.82
N GLN A 161 -15.33 -12.08 -4.37
CA GLN A 161 -15.38 -13.53 -4.17
C GLN A 161 -15.11 -13.95 -2.72
N PHE A 162 -14.55 -13.05 -1.91
CA PHE A 162 -14.25 -13.20 -0.49
C PHE A 162 -15.14 -12.23 0.29
N ASN A 163 -16.41 -12.60 0.44
CA ASN A 163 -17.45 -11.67 0.88
C ASN A 163 -17.19 -11.08 2.27
N PHE A 164 -16.71 -11.87 3.24
CA PHE A 164 -16.41 -11.37 4.59
C PHE A 164 -15.24 -10.38 4.57
N LYS A 165 -14.19 -10.66 3.80
CA LYS A 165 -13.02 -9.78 3.64
C LYS A 165 -13.39 -8.50 2.91
N TYR A 166 -14.14 -8.63 1.81
CA TYR A 166 -14.61 -7.48 1.04
C TYR A 166 -15.44 -6.53 1.90
N ARG A 167 -16.43 -7.07 2.62
CA ARG A 167 -17.30 -6.26 3.50
C ARG A 167 -16.52 -5.64 4.66
N PHE A 168 -15.61 -6.39 5.28
CA PHE A 168 -14.77 -5.85 6.35
C PHE A 168 -13.95 -4.66 5.87
N LEU A 169 -13.28 -4.78 4.72
CA LEU A 169 -12.51 -3.68 4.15
C LEU A 169 -13.41 -2.50 3.77
N LEU A 170 -14.48 -2.74 3.02
CA LEU A 170 -15.38 -1.69 2.59
C LEU A 170 -15.96 -0.90 3.77
N GLU A 171 -16.52 -1.59 4.76
CA GLU A 171 -17.28 -0.95 5.85
C GLU A 171 -16.37 -0.37 6.94
N ARG A 172 -15.23 -1.02 7.25
CA ARG A 172 -14.40 -0.68 8.41
C ARG A 172 -13.10 0.04 8.07
N ILE A 173 -12.53 -0.25 6.91
CA ILE A 173 -11.24 0.31 6.52
C ILE A 173 -11.41 1.47 5.54
N PHE A 174 -12.29 1.30 4.56
CA PHE A 174 -12.53 2.30 3.55
C PHE A 174 -13.76 3.18 3.86
N LEU A 175 -14.51 2.89 4.93
CA LEU A 175 -15.69 3.64 5.39
C LEU A 175 -16.68 3.91 4.23
N ASN A 176 -16.92 2.88 3.43
CA ASN A 176 -17.71 2.91 2.20
C ASN A 176 -17.17 3.84 1.08
N THR A 177 -15.95 4.32 1.21
CA THR A 177 -15.25 5.05 0.14
C THR A 177 -14.82 4.07 -0.94
N GLN A 178 -15.18 4.38 -2.19
CA GLN A 178 -14.72 3.62 -3.34
C GLN A 178 -13.46 4.26 -3.93
N ILE A 179 -12.54 3.42 -4.39
CA ILE A 179 -11.35 3.86 -5.10
C ILE A 179 -11.72 4.20 -6.54
N ASP A 180 -11.26 5.35 -7.02
CA ASP A 180 -11.38 5.72 -8.43
C ASP A 180 -10.49 4.81 -9.29
N GLN A 181 -11.10 3.75 -9.84
CA GLN A 181 -10.41 2.77 -10.65
C GLN A 181 -9.87 3.37 -11.94
N HIS A 182 -10.56 4.32 -12.53
CA HIS A 182 -10.11 4.99 -13.75
C HIS A 182 -8.85 5.82 -13.49
N GLN A 183 -8.80 6.55 -12.38
CA GLN A 183 -7.60 7.30 -11.99
C GLN A 183 -6.45 6.34 -11.64
N LEU A 184 -6.73 5.25 -10.93
CA LEU A 184 -5.74 4.22 -10.64
C LEU A 184 -5.10 3.66 -11.91
N GLU A 185 -5.91 3.24 -12.89
CA GLU A 185 -5.44 2.73 -14.17
C GLU A 185 -4.56 3.74 -14.90
N ARG A 186 -4.99 5.01 -14.99
CA ARG A 186 -4.21 6.08 -15.62
C ARG A 186 -2.85 6.34 -14.94
N ILE A 187 -2.75 6.15 -13.63
CA ILE A 187 -1.46 6.26 -12.94
C ILE A 187 -0.61 5.03 -13.25
N ILE A 188 -1.19 3.83 -13.25
CA ILE A 188 -0.46 2.59 -13.49
C ILE A 188 0.03 2.48 -14.93
N ASP A 189 -0.74 2.88 -15.92
CA ASP A 189 -0.34 2.83 -17.34
C ASP A 189 0.61 3.99 -17.74
N GLY A 190 0.74 5.01 -16.88
CA GLY A 190 1.61 6.16 -17.10
C GLY A 190 0.97 7.26 -17.93
N SER A 191 -0.32 7.19 -18.23
CA SER A 191 -1.03 8.22 -19.02
C SER A 191 -1.37 9.47 -18.17
N CYS A 192 -1.11 9.45 -16.87
CA CYS A 192 -1.31 10.58 -15.96
C CYS A 192 -0.14 11.58 -16.04
N ALA A 193 0.10 12.16 -17.20
CA ALA A 193 1.33 12.92 -17.53
C ALA A 193 1.37 14.37 -17.06
N SER A 194 0.32 14.95 -16.45
CA SER A 194 0.37 16.35 -16.04
C SER A 194 0.19 16.57 -14.54
N LEU A 195 1.09 17.37 -13.98
CA LEU A 195 1.09 17.89 -12.61
C LEU A 195 0.00 18.96 -12.34
N THR A 196 -0.90 19.20 -13.28
CA THR A 196 -1.83 20.33 -13.24
C THR A 196 -3.13 20.09 -12.47
N ASP A 197 -3.29 18.92 -11.84
CA ASP A 197 -4.34 18.73 -10.85
C ASP A 197 -3.90 19.37 -9.53
N GLY A 198 -4.50 20.52 -9.19
CA GLY A 198 -4.16 21.38 -8.06
C GLY A 198 -4.30 20.77 -6.65
N THR A 199 -4.23 19.44 -6.55
CA THR A 199 -4.37 18.69 -5.29
C THR A 199 -3.05 18.22 -4.69
N LEU A 200 -1.93 18.35 -5.40
CA LEU A 200 -0.59 17.97 -4.91
C LEU A 200 0.27 19.21 -4.72
N ASN A 201 0.46 19.65 -3.50
CA ASN A 201 1.46 20.65 -3.17
C ASN A 201 2.84 20.00 -3.07
N LEU A 202 3.67 20.23 -4.09
CA LEU A 202 5.08 19.85 -4.10
C LEU A 202 5.87 20.92 -3.34
N ARG A 203 6.47 20.58 -2.21
CA ARG A 203 7.62 21.31 -1.65
C ARG A 203 8.90 20.59 -2.10
N ILE A 204 9.65 21.23 -3.00
CA ILE A 204 10.98 20.78 -3.47
C ILE A 204 12.03 21.24 -2.50
#